data_d775eed88600e0da2390109f1ab72d71
#
_entry.id   d775eed88600e0da2390109f1ab72d71
#
_cell.length_a   1.000
_cell.length_b   1.000
_cell.length_c   1.000
_cell.angle_alpha   90.00
_cell.angle_beta   90.00
_cell.angle_gamma   90.00
#
_symmetry.space_group_name_H-M   'P 1'
#
loop_
_entity.id
_entity.type
_entity.pdbx_description
1 polymer ?
#
loop_
_entity_poly.entity_id
_entity_poly.type
_entity_poly.pdbx_seq_one_letter_code
_entity_poly.pdbx_strand_id
1 'polypeptide(L)'
;SEININDIEENPDNALYRELDTEEDIALLADDIRRAGLLHNLVVFPKTGFGGKYVLLSGERRLRALRLLVEQDKREQEEKQLPNRMSEWQKVQCKVVRNLTENEKVVYIDSANLQVRGGISNERVMRQAAARFVENLQKAPYNLSAAEAKKALKEVSPLNSRTIDKALSIQNDLNPDLRRLLDEEFLNRAECETYLRLTLKEQARAAAVFLKIAALDPRSHERRAIKDALTTAMLDVAVERRSMQERESVFAAALQNAQDAIGQAKTQENKAAAVDKDHNF
;
A
#
# COMPACT_ATOMS: atom_id res chain seq x y z
N SER A 1 -15.94 13.99 23.97
CA SER A 1 -16.25 15.38 23.57
C SER A 1 -17.04 15.40 22.27
N GLU A 2 -18.05 16.24 22.22
CA GLU A 2 -18.77 16.51 20.98
C GLU A 2 -17.96 17.50 20.13
N ILE A 3 -17.69 17.14 18.87
CA ILE A 3 -16.83 17.92 17.97
C ILE A 3 -17.53 18.04 16.61
N ASN A 4 -17.45 19.24 16.01
CA ASN A 4 -17.93 19.46 14.65
C ASN A 4 -16.97 18.76 13.66
N ILE A 5 -17.52 17.97 12.73
CA ILE A 5 -16.71 17.22 11.77
C ILE A 5 -15.88 18.12 10.84
N ASN A 6 -16.29 19.38 10.65
CA ASN A 6 -15.52 20.39 9.89
C ASN A 6 -14.28 20.88 10.66
N ASP A 7 -14.19 20.59 11.97
CA ASP A 7 -13.02 20.89 12.77
C ASP A 7 -12.04 19.71 12.84
N ILE A 8 -12.35 18.58 12.18
CA ILE A 8 -11.52 17.39 12.12
C ILE A 8 -10.81 17.35 10.78
N GLU A 9 -9.51 17.53 10.80
CA GLU A 9 -8.66 17.35 9.61
C GLU A 9 -8.28 15.86 9.43
N GLU A 10 -8.20 15.43 8.19
CA GLU A 10 -7.68 14.11 7.85
C GLU A 10 -6.18 14.04 8.18
N ASN A 11 -5.74 12.89 8.66
CA ASN A 11 -4.33 12.68 8.94
C ASN A 11 -3.63 12.12 7.69
N PRO A 12 -2.53 12.73 7.20
CA PRO A 12 -1.77 12.18 6.08
C PRO A 12 -1.29 10.74 6.29
N ASP A 13 -1.01 10.35 7.53
CA ASP A 13 -0.59 8.99 7.88
C ASP A 13 -1.68 7.94 7.67
N ASN A 14 -2.95 8.34 7.56
CA ASN A 14 -4.05 7.47 7.17
C ASN A 14 -4.14 7.25 5.65
N ALA A 15 -3.42 8.02 4.83
CA ALA A 15 -3.50 7.94 3.37
C ALA A 15 -3.22 6.52 2.84
N LEU A 16 -2.29 5.80 3.47
CA LEU A 16 -1.98 4.40 3.15
C LEU A 16 -3.21 3.48 3.18
N TYR A 17 -4.17 3.74 4.06
CA TYR A 17 -5.34 2.88 4.25
C TYR A 17 -6.55 3.29 3.39
N ARG A 18 -6.52 4.48 2.77
CA ARG A 18 -7.63 4.97 1.92
C ARG A 18 -7.83 4.14 0.68
N GLU A 19 -6.77 3.57 0.14
CA GLU A 19 -6.80 2.71 -1.04
C GLU A 19 -7.59 1.41 -0.83
N LEU A 20 -7.88 1.06 0.42
CA LEU A 20 -8.65 -0.13 0.79
C LEU A 20 -10.17 0.07 0.68
N ASP A 21 -10.63 1.29 0.48
CA ASP A 21 -12.04 1.65 0.56
C ASP A 21 -12.51 2.31 -0.74
N THR A 22 -13.53 1.75 -1.36
CA THR A 22 -14.22 2.36 -2.50
C THR A 22 -15.23 3.42 -2.05
N GLU A 23 -15.70 4.27 -2.96
CA GLU A 23 -16.77 5.23 -2.67
C GLU A 23 -18.09 4.51 -2.33
N GLU A 24 -18.32 3.32 -2.92
CA GLU A 24 -19.47 2.46 -2.60
C GLU A 24 -19.40 1.95 -1.16
N ASP A 25 -18.22 1.52 -0.68
CA ASP A 25 -18.04 1.10 0.72
C ASP A 25 -18.34 2.24 1.69
N ILE A 26 -17.98 3.47 1.33
CA ILE A 26 -18.27 4.65 2.14
C ILE A 26 -19.77 4.99 2.12
N ALA A 27 -20.42 4.87 0.96
CA ALA A 27 -21.84 5.11 0.83
C ALA A 27 -22.66 4.08 1.64
N LEU A 28 -22.31 2.80 1.56
CA LEU A 28 -22.94 1.75 2.38
C LEU A 28 -22.77 2.01 3.88
N LEU A 29 -21.56 2.44 4.30
CA LEU A 29 -21.32 2.80 5.69
C LEU A 29 -22.11 4.05 6.11
N ALA A 30 -22.31 5.02 5.23
CA ALA A 30 -23.16 6.18 5.49
C ALA A 30 -24.62 5.76 5.72
N ASP A 31 -25.16 4.88 4.91
CA ASP A 31 -26.49 4.32 5.08
C ASP A 31 -26.65 3.54 6.39
N ASP A 32 -25.63 2.79 6.78
CA ASP A 32 -25.63 2.08 8.08
C ASP A 32 -25.60 3.06 9.25
N ILE A 33 -24.78 4.12 9.18
CA ILE A 33 -24.74 5.17 10.20
C ILE A 33 -26.09 5.91 10.27
N ARG A 34 -26.73 6.19 9.13
CA ARG A 34 -28.07 6.82 9.08
C ARG A 34 -29.13 5.96 9.78
N ARG A 35 -29.05 4.64 9.66
CA ARG A 35 -30.00 3.71 10.26
C ARG A 35 -29.75 3.42 11.74
N ALA A 36 -28.49 3.21 12.11
CA ALA A 36 -28.12 2.68 13.43
C ALA A 36 -27.39 3.71 14.33
N GLY A 37 -27.07 4.89 13.81
CA GLY A 37 -26.23 5.86 14.49
C GLY A 37 -24.73 5.50 14.41
N LEU A 38 -23.90 6.39 14.93
CA LEU A 38 -22.46 6.20 14.99
C LEU A 38 -22.10 5.29 16.18
N LEU A 39 -21.96 3.98 15.96
CA LEU A 39 -21.71 2.99 17.02
C LEU A 39 -20.34 3.14 17.69
N HIS A 40 -19.33 3.64 16.99
CA HIS A 40 -17.97 3.80 17.48
C HIS A 40 -17.47 5.23 17.25
N ASN A 41 -17.02 5.87 18.29
CA ASN A 41 -16.51 7.23 18.24
C ASN A 41 -15.28 7.36 17.33
N LEU A 42 -15.15 8.54 16.72
CA LEU A 42 -13.89 8.94 16.12
C LEU A 42 -12.84 9.16 17.20
N VAL A 43 -11.56 8.92 16.87
CA VAL A 43 -10.44 9.24 17.77
C VAL A 43 -9.63 10.36 17.14
N VAL A 44 -9.46 11.44 17.91
CA VAL A 44 -8.83 12.67 17.41
C VAL A 44 -7.76 13.17 18.36
N PHE A 45 -6.83 13.95 17.82
CA PHE A 45 -5.75 14.64 18.54
C PHE A 45 -5.89 16.15 18.34
N PRO A 46 -5.79 16.98 19.38
CA PRO A 46 -5.87 18.43 19.25
C PRO A 46 -4.70 18.98 18.43
N LYS A 47 -4.98 19.86 17.47
CA LYS A 47 -3.93 20.53 16.68
C LYS A 47 -3.36 21.70 17.48
N THR A 48 -2.05 21.67 17.70
CA THR A 48 -1.36 22.72 18.47
C THR A 48 -1.40 24.06 17.73
N GLY A 49 -1.70 25.16 18.44
CA GLY A 49 -1.72 26.50 17.85
C GLY A 49 -2.99 26.87 17.07
N PHE A 50 -3.91 25.94 16.86
CA PHE A 50 -5.17 26.15 16.13
C PHE A 50 -6.35 25.80 17.05
N GLY A 51 -6.83 26.76 17.82
CA GLY A 51 -7.91 26.55 18.78
C GLY A 51 -9.12 25.86 18.15
N GLY A 52 -9.54 24.74 18.73
CA GLY A 52 -10.71 23.98 18.29
C GLY A 52 -10.55 23.09 17.08
N LYS A 53 -9.36 22.99 16.47
CA LYS A 53 -9.07 22.05 15.38
C LYS A 53 -8.45 20.75 15.89
N TYR A 54 -8.73 19.68 15.18
CA TYR A 54 -8.29 18.33 15.53
C TYR A 54 -7.74 17.61 14.31
N VAL A 55 -6.85 16.65 14.52
CA VAL A 55 -6.36 15.71 13.50
C VAL A 55 -6.90 14.32 13.83
N LEU A 56 -7.40 13.62 12.83
CA LEU A 56 -7.97 12.29 12.98
C LEU A 56 -6.88 11.24 13.22
N LEU A 57 -7.01 10.43 14.26
CA LEU A 57 -6.17 9.26 14.53
C LEU A 57 -6.84 7.95 14.13
N SER A 58 -8.16 7.82 14.31
CA SER A 58 -8.89 6.62 13.91
C SER A 58 -10.32 6.94 13.51
N GLY A 59 -10.84 6.25 12.51
CA GLY A 59 -12.21 6.39 12.01
C GLY A 59 -12.30 7.11 10.67
N GLU A 60 -11.30 7.04 9.81
CA GLU A 60 -11.26 7.68 8.48
C GLU A 60 -12.53 7.38 7.65
N ARG A 61 -12.90 6.11 7.52
CA ARG A 61 -14.12 5.69 6.81
C ARG A 61 -15.37 6.36 7.40
N ARG A 62 -15.47 6.37 8.74
CA ARG A 62 -16.61 6.98 9.45
C ARG A 62 -16.67 8.49 9.25
N LEU A 63 -15.54 9.18 9.28
CA LEU A 63 -15.48 10.62 9.00
C LEU A 63 -15.93 10.92 7.57
N ARG A 64 -15.48 10.15 6.58
CA ARG A 64 -15.92 10.28 5.18
C ARG A 64 -17.41 10.01 5.03
N ALA A 65 -17.94 8.96 5.65
CA ALA A 65 -19.37 8.64 5.64
C ALA A 65 -20.20 9.75 6.31
N LEU A 66 -19.77 10.30 7.44
CA LEU A 66 -20.44 11.42 8.11
C LEU A 66 -20.46 12.67 7.23
N ARG A 67 -19.35 13.00 6.54
CA ARG A 67 -19.31 14.11 5.60
C ARG A 67 -20.28 13.92 4.44
N LEU A 68 -20.39 12.68 3.93
CA LEU A 68 -21.36 12.32 2.89
C LEU A 68 -22.81 12.52 3.38
N LEU A 69 -23.12 12.11 4.61
CA LEU A 69 -24.45 12.32 5.21
C LEU A 69 -24.79 13.80 5.33
N VAL A 70 -23.85 14.63 5.79
CA VAL A 70 -24.07 16.09 5.88
C VAL A 70 -24.31 16.70 4.50
N GLU A 71 -23.59 16.25 3.49
CA GLU A 71 -23.79 16.73 2.12
C GLU A 71 -25.13 16.28 1.54
N GLN A 72 -25.54 15.04 1.79
CA GLN A 72 -26.86 14.53 1.39
C GLN A 72 -28.00 15.32 2.05
N ASP A 73 -27.93 15.56 3.36
CA ASP A 73 -28.93 16.33 4.09
C ASP A 73 -29.04 17.77 3.55
N LYS A 74 -27.91 18.38 3.22
CA LYS A 74 -27.87 19.71 2.62
C LYS A 74 -28.55 19.74 1.25
N ARG A 75 -28.23 18.78 0.36
CA ARG A 75 -28.87 18.66 -0.96
C ARG A 75 -30.38 18.44 -0.84
N GLU A 76 -30.79 17.55 0.07
CA GLU A 76 -32.22 17.30 0.30
C GLU A 76 -32.95 18.55 0.79
N GLN A 77 -32.36 19.36 1.67
CA GLN A 77 -32.94 20.63 2.11
C GLN A 77 -33.05 21.62 0.96
N GLU A 78 -32.06 21.73 0.10
CA GLU A 78 -32.04 22.60 -1.09
C GLU A 78 -33.13 22.17 -2.10
N GLU A 79 -33.18 20.88 -2.44
CA GLU A 79 -34.17 20.33 -3.38
C GLU A 79 -35.60 20.48 -2.92
N LYS A 80 -35.88 20.29 -1.63
CA LYS A 80 -37.18 20.39 -1.03
C LYS A 80 -37.52 21.82 -0.57
N GLN A 81 -36.65 22.78 -0.81
CA GLN A 81 -36.79 24.18 -0.37
C GLN A 81 -37.05 24.29 1.16
N LEU A 82 -36.48 23.42 1.96
CA LEU A 82 -36.60 23.40 3.40
C LEU A 82 -35.72 24.48 4.04
N PRO A 83 -36.06 24.95 5.27
CA PRO A 83 -35.16 25.81 6.01
C PRO A 83 -33.81 25.18 6.21
N ASN A 84 -32.72 25.95 5.98
CA ASN A 84 -31.38 25.47 6.22
C ASN A 84 -31.16 25.16 7.71
N ARG A 85 -31.11 23.87 8.03
CA ARG A 85 -30.86 23.35 9.38
C ARG A 85 -29.53 22.63 9.41
N MET A 86 -28.83 22.72 10.53
CA MET A 86 -27.61 21.95 10.75
C MET A 86 -27.97 20.45 10.77
N SER A 87 -27.27 19.65 9.95
CA SER A 87 -27.41 18.20 9.96
C SER A 87 -27.05 17.63 11.35
N GLU A 88 -27.78 16.61 11.78
CA GLU A 88 -27.50 15.90 13.04
C GLU A 88 -26.09 15.24 13.03
N TRP A 89 -25.57 14.94 11.83
CA TRP A 89 -24.24 14.33 11.63
C TRP A 89 -23.09 15.34 11.71
N GLN A 90 -23.38 16.63 11.80
CA GLN A 90 -22.38 17.70 11.80
C GLN A 90 -21.56 17.73 13.11
N LYS A 91 -22.13 17.27 14.20
CA LYS A 91 -21.44 17.15 15.51
C LYS A 91 -21.51 15.71 15.98
N VAL A 92 -20.37 15.14 16.30
CA VAL A 92 -20.27 13.75 16.72
C VAL A 92 -19.42 13.58 17.97
N GLN A 93 -19.69 12.52 18.71
CA GLN A 93 -18.88 12.17 19.87
C GLN A 93 -17.52 11.65 19.43
N CYS A 94 -16.46 12.26 19.95
CA CYS A 94 -15.08 11.90 19.69
C CYS A 94 -14.33 11.55 20.98
N LYS A 95 -13.44 10.57 20.90
CA LYS A 95 -12.41 10.33 21.93
C LYS A 95 -11.23 11.24 21.61
N VAL A 96 -10.93 12.17 22.53
CA VAL A 96 -9.79 13.07 22.39
C VAL A 96 -8.58 12.47 23.11
N VAL A 97 -7.53 12.16 22.35
CA VAL A 97 -6.25 11.71 22.89
C VAL A 97 -5.29 12.90 22.90
N ARG A 98 -4.48 13.03 23.94
CA ARG A 98 -3.54 14.14 24.12
C ARG A 98 -2.15 13.61 24.46
N ASN A 99 -1.15 14.47 24.36
CA ASN A 99 0.22 14.19 24.78
C ASN A 99 0.86 13.01 24.01
N LEU A 100 0.62 12.91 22.71
CA LEU A 100 1.31 11.96 21.83
C LEU A 100 2.37 12.70 21.01
N THR A 101 3.54 12.11 20.89
CA THR A 101 4.56 12.47 19.89
C THR A 101 4.11 12.06 18.49
N GLU A 102 4.80 12.54 17.46
CA GLU A 102 4.48 12.15 16.07
C GLU A 102 4.60 10.62 15.87
N ASN A 103 5.63 10.01 16.42
CA ASN A 103 5.80 8.55 16.32
C ASN A 103 4.67 7.77 17.03
N GLU A 104 4.23 8.24 18.19
CA GLU A 104 3.10 7.62 18.89
C GLU A 104 1.78 7.74 18.14
N LYS A 105 1.56 8.85 17.42
CA LYS A 105 0.38 8.99 16.55
C LYS A 105 0.40 7.97 15.42
N VAL A 106 1.54 7.80 14.74
CA VAL A 106 1.69 6.80 13.66
C VAL A 106 1.48 5.39 14.20
N VAL A 107 2.10 5.04 15.32
CA VAL A 107 1.91 3.73 15.97
C VAL A 107 0.44 3.51 16.34
N TYR A 108 -0.25 4.54 16.83
CA TYR A 108 -1.68 4.46 17.15
C TYR A 108 -2.52 4.15 15.90
N ILE A 109 -2.27 4.88 14.81
CA ILE A 109 -2.97 4.71 13.53
C ILE A 109 -2.75 3.31 12.98
N ASP A 110 -1.49 2.86 12.92
CA ASP A 110 -1.14 1.56 12.37
C ASP A 110 -1.69 0.42 13.24
N SER A 111 -1.57 0.52 14.56
CA SER A 111 -2.15 -0.46 15.50
C SER A 111 -3.66 -0.61 15.30
N ALA A 112 -4.39 0.51 15.23
CA ALA A 112 -5.83 0.49 15.03
C ALA A 112 -6.23 -0.17 13.70
N ASN A 113 -5.52 0.11 12.60
CA ASN A 113 -5.82 -0.46 11.29
C ASN A 113 -5.39 -1.93 11.16
N LEU A 114 -4.21 -2.30 11.67
CA LEU A 114 -3.73 -3.68 11.65
C LEU A 114 -4.60 -4.62 12.49
N GLN A 115 -5.15 -4.14 13.60
CA GLN A 115 -5.98 -4.91 14.50
C GLN A 115 -7.41 -5.11 13.96
N VAL A 116 -8.03 -4.04 13.47
CA VAL A 116 -9.46 -4.02 13.14
C VAL A 116 -9.75 -4.64 11.75
N ARG A 117 -8.84 -4.49 10.80
CA ARG A 117 -9.07 -4.93 9.42
C ARG A 117 -8.81 -6.43 9.18
N GLY A 118 -8.64 -7.25 10.23
CA GLY A 118 -8.68 -8.73 10.19
C GLY A 118 -7.77 -9.45 9.20
N GLY A 119 -6.82 -8.75 8.67
CA GLY A 119 -5.98 -9.07 7.52
C GLY A 119 -6.27 -8.07 6.42
N ILE A 120 -5.38 -7.09 6.27
CA ILE A 120 -5.42 -6.15 5.15
C ILE A 120 -5.27 -6.98 3.87
N SER A 121 -6.32 -7.05 3.05
CA SER A 121 -6.36 -7.85 1.81
C SER A 121 -5.35 -7.36 0.77
N ASN A 122 -5.02 -6.08 0.79
CA ASN A 122 -3.99 -5.49 -0.07
C ASN A 122 -2.60 -5.72 0.54
N GLU A 123 -1.82 -6.56 -0.13
CA GLU A 123 -0.50 -6.96 0.34
C GLU A 123 0.48 -5.78 0.43
N ARG A 124 0.43 -4.83 -0.49
CA ARG A 124 1.26 -3.63 -0.47
C ARG A 124 0.99 -2.79 0.78
N VAL A 125 -0.28 -2.49 1.04
CA VAL A 125 -0.70 -1.72 2.22
C VAL A 125 -0.28 -2.43 3.50
N MET A 126 -0.47 -3.74 3.58
CA MET A 126 -0.09 -4.54 4.75
C MET A 126 1.43 -4.49 5.00
N ARG A 127 2.27 -4.68 3.97
CA ARG A 127 3.72 -4.61 4.11
C ARG A 127 4.20 -3.24 4.58
N GLN A 128 3.68 -2.19 3.95
CA GLN A 128 4.04 -0.80 4.30
C GLN A 128 3.60 -0.45 5.71
N ALA A 129 2.38 -0.81 6.11
CA ALA A 129 1.88 -0.60 7.46
C ALA A 129 2.71 -1.35 8.51
N ALA A 130 3.00 -2.62 8.27
CA ALA A 130 3.80 -3.45 9.17
C ALA A 130 5.22 -2.89 9.34
N ALA A 131 5.87 -2.47 8.26
CA ALA A 131 7.21 -1.89 8.31
C ALA A 131 7.21 -0.53 9.03
N ARG A 132 6.26 0.34 8.72
CA ARG A 132 6.10 1.64 9.36
C ARG A 132 5.85 1.51 10.87
N PHE A 133 4.99 0.57 11.27
CA PHE A 133 4.73 0.26 12.68
C PHE A 133 6.02 -0.15 13.42
N VAL A 134 6.76 -1.11 12.86
CA VAL A 134 8.03 -1.58 13.43
C VAL A 134 9.06 -0.45 13.51
N GLU A 135 9.22 0.33 12.45
CA GLU A 135 10.16 1.46 12.40
C GLU A 135 9.85 2.52 13.48
N ASN A 136 8.58 2.87 13.66
CA ASN A 136 8.21 3.89 14.65
C ASN A 136 8.30 3.39 16.09
N LEU A 137 8.15 2.08 16.34
CA LEU A 137 8.46 1.50 17.65
C LEU A 137 9.96 1.49 18.00
N GLN A 138 10.84 1.54 17.01
CA GLN A 138 12.27 1.66 17.24
C GLN A 138 12.73 3.10 17.54
N LYS A 139 11.89 4.10 17.28
CA LYS A 139 12.13 5.52 17.55
C LYS A 139 11.62 5.91 18.94
N ALA A 140 12.07 7.07 19.43
CA ALA A 140 11.54 7.65 20.68
C ALA A 140 10.03 7.90 20.58
N PRO A 141 9.27 7.74 21.65
CA PRO A 141 9.72 7.43 23.01
C PRO A 141 9.91 5.93 23.30
N TYR A 142 9.51 5.03 22.37
CA TYR A 142 9.52 3.56 22.59
C TYR A 142 10.94 2.98 22.68
N ASN A 143 11.80 3.35 21.71
CA ASN A 143 13.18 2.89 21.60
C ASN A 143 13.35 1.36 21.68
N LEU A 144 12.39 0.60 21.13
CA LEU A 144 12.44 -0.84 21.12
C LEU A 144 13.52 -1.36 20.17
N SER A 145 14.12 -2.49 20.51
CA SER A 145 14.93 -3.24 19.55
C SER A 145 14.07 -3.76 18.39
N ALA A 146 14.67 -4.07 17.26
CA ALA A 146 13.98 -4.64 16.10
C ALA A 146 13.20 -5.92 16.46
N ALA A 147 13.73 -6.76 17.35
CA ALA A 147 13.09 -7.99 17.80
C ALA A 147 11.84 -7.71 18.64
N GLU A 148 11.91 -6.75 19.57
CA GLU A 148 10.78 -6.33 20.40
C GLU A 148 9.69 -5.64 19.59
N ALA A 149 10.06 -4.73 18.69
CA ALA A 149 9.11 -4.07 17.78
C ALA A 149 8.38 -5.07 16.88
N LYS A 150 9.09 -6.08 16.36
CA LYS A 150 8.50 -7.17 15.58
C LYS A 150 7.58 -8.07 16.43
N LYS A 151 7.93 -8.31 17.70
CA LYS A 151 7.07 -9.04 18.63
C LYS A 151 5.77 -8.26 18.87
N ALA A 152 5.85 -6.96 19.14
CA ALA A 152 4.70 -6.09 19.30
C ALA A 152 3.78 -6.10 18.06
N LEU A 153 4.35 -6.08 16.85
CA LEU A 153 3.57 -6.21 15.61
C LEU A 153 2.79 -7.52 15.56
N LYS A 154 3.39 -8.63 15.98
CA LYS A 154 2.73 -9.94 16.01
C LYS A 154 1.58 -10.03 17.03
N GLU A 155 1.63 -9.21 18.07
CA GLU A 155 0.57 -9.12 19.08
C GLU A 155 -0.65 -8.30 18.60
N VAL A 156 -0.43 -7.29 17.78
CA VAL A 156 -1.52 -6.44 17.25
C VAL A 156 -2.09 -6.95 15.92
N SER A 157 -1.33 -7.70 15.14
CA SER A 157 -1.77 -8.20 13.83
C SER A 157 -2.38 -9.60 13.95
N PRO A 158 -3.53 -9.88 13.32
CA PRO A 158 -4.13 -11.22 13.28
C PRO A 158 -3.36 -12.18 12.35
N LEU A 159 -2.38 -11.70 11.61
CA LEU A 159 -1.59 -12.50 10.67
C LEU A 159 -0.62 -13.43 11.42
N ASN A 160 -0.38 -14.61 10.83
CA ASN A 160 0.61 -15.50 11.39
C ASN A 160 2.04 -14.94 11.25
N SER A 161 2.92 -15.39 12.16
CA SER A 161 4.30 -14.92 12.27
C SER A 161 5.08 -15.02 10.96
N ARG A 162 4.90 -16.12 10.20
CA ARG A 162 5.59 -16.37 8.93
C ARG A 162 5.17 -15.36 7.85
N THR A 163 3.90 -15.01 7.79
CA THR A 163 3.38 -14.00 6.84
C THR A 163 3.96 -12.63 7.15
N ILE A 164 4.01 -12.25 8.43
CA ILE A 164 4.62 -10.99 8.88
C ILE A 164 6.11 -10.96 8.53
N ASP A 165 6.84 -12.03 8.83
CA ASP A 165 8.28 -12.10 8.56
C ASP A 165 8.59 -11.93 7.08
N LYS A 166 7.86 -12.61 6.21
CA LYS A 166 8.00 -12.48 4.75
C LYS A 166 7.64 -11.09 4.25
N ALA A 167 6.57 -10.51 4.77
CA ALA A 167 6.15 -9.16 4.41
C ALA A 167 7.22 -8.11 4.77
N LEU A 168 7.78 -8.19 5.96
CA LEU A 168 8.87 -7.31 6.40
C LEU A 168 10.13 -7.51 5.57
N SER A 169 10.51 -8.75 5.25
CA SER A 169 11.68 -9.01 4.39
C SER A 169 11.50 -8.45 2.99
N ILE A 170 10.34 -8.63 2.36
CA ILE A 170 10.05 -8.03 1.05
C ILE A 170 10.11 -6.50 1.15
N GLN A 171 9.55 -5.91 2.20
CA GLN A 171 9.52 -4.45 2.35
C GLN A 171 10.91 -3.84 2.60
N ASN A 172 11.76 -4.51 3.39
CA ASN A 172 13.02 -3.95 3.84
C ASN A 172 14.23 -4.38 3.02
N ASP A 173 14.24 -5.64 2.54
CA ASP A 173 15.43 -6.29 1.98
C ASP A 173 15.34 -6.47 0.45
N LEU A 174 14.13 -6.37 -0.15
CA LEU A 174 13.98 -6.45 -1.60
C LEU A 174 14.33 -5.11 -2.26
N ASN A 175 15.04 -5.16 -3.39
CA ASN A 175 15.33 -3.99 -4.21
C ASN A 175 14.06 -3.16 -4.50
N PRO A 176 14.09 -1.82 -4.37
CA PRO A 176 12.93 -0.96 -4.53
C PRO A 176 12.22 -1.10 -5.88
N ASP A 177 12.95 -1.32 -6.97
CA ASP A 177 12.36 -1.50 -8.30
C ASP A 177 11.65 -2.85 -8.45
N LEU A 178 12.20 -3.94 -7.87
CA LEU A 178 11.51 -5.24 -7.82
C LEU A 178 10.25 -5.15 -6.96
N ARG A 179 10.30 -4.41 -5.86
CA ARG A 179 9.14 -4.17 -5.01
C ARG A 179 8.06 -3.35 -5.74
N ARG A 180 8.45 -2.34 -6.51
CA ARG A 180 7.52 -1.58 -7.37
C ARG A 180 6.85 -2.49 -8.39
N LEU A 181 7.61 -3.37 -9.06
CA LEU A 181 7.07 -4.33 -10.03
C LEU A 181 6.11 -5.35 -9.38
N LEU A 182 6.32 -5.68 -8.10
CA LEU A 182 5.34 -6.46 -7.32
C LEU A 182 4.07 -5.65 -7.04
N ASP A 183 4.20 -4.37 -6.68
CA ASP A 183 3.07 -3.49 -6.41
C ASP A 183 2.24 -3.20 -7.67
N GLU A 184 2.86 -3.23 -8.85
CA GLU A 184 2.24 -3.11 -10.18
C GLU A 184 1.74 -4.47 -10.73
N GLU A 185 1.76 -5.53 -9.93
CA GLU A 185 1.35 -6.90 -10.31
C GLU A 185 2.12 -7.51 -11.50
N PHE A 186 3.25 -6.91 -11.87
CA PHE A 186 4.13 -7.48 -12.90
C PHE A 186 4.91 -8.69 -12.38
N LEU A 187 5.39 -8.62 -11.14
CA LEU A 187 5.97 -9.75 -10.40
C LEU A 187 4.97 -10.23 -9.36
N ASN A 188 5.02 -11.52 -9.02
CA ASN A 188 4.23 -12.05 -7.93
C ASN A 188 5.06 -12.21 -6.64
N ARG A 189 4.38 -12.45 -5.53
CA ARG A 189 5.00 -12.60 -4.21
C ARG A 189 6.01 -13.72 -4.15
N ALA A 190 5.72 -14.88 -4.75
CA ALA A 190 6.61 -16.06 -4.71
C ALA A 190 7.93 -15.79 -5.45
N GLU A 191 7.86 -15.09 -6.58
CA GLU A 191 9.04 -14.61 -7.33
C GLU A 191 9.88 -13.69 -6.42
N CYS A 192 9.25 -12.70 -5.79
CA CYS A 192 9.93 -11.75 -4.91
C CYS A 192 10.55 -12.41 -3.67
N GLU A 193 9.87 -13.38 -3.03
CA GLU A 193 10.42 -14.17 -1.93
C GLU A 193 11.68 -14.94 -2.36
N THR A 194 11.74 -15.37 -3.61
CA THR A 194 12.94 -16.04 -4.15
C THR A 194 14.06 -15.03 -4.42
N TYR A 195 13.74 -13.86 -4.96
CA TYR A 195 14.73 -12.82 -5.24
C TYR A 195 15.40 -12.26 -3.99
N LEU A 196 14.81 -12.39 -2.81
CA LEU A 196 15.47 -12.10 -1.53
C LEU A 196 16.74 -12.95 -1.28
N ARG A 197 16.91 -14.08 -2.00
CA ARG A 197 18.12 -14.91 -1.93
C ARG A 197 19.24 -14.42 -2.85
N LEU A 198 18.96 -13.48 -3.73
CA LEU A 198 19.94 -12.80 -4.57
C LEU A 198 20.64 -11.71 -3.74
N THR A 199 21.90 -11.45 -4.03
CA THR A 199 22.60 -10.30 -3.46
C THR A 199 21.94 -8.99 -3.93
N LEU A 200 22.10 -7.90 -3.19
CA LEU A 200 21.55 -6.59 -3.57
C LEU A 200 22.03 -6.15 -4.96
N LYS A 201 23.27 -6.49 -5.34
CA LYS A 201 23.82 -6.21 -6.67
C LYS A 201 23.11 -7.02 -7.77
N GLU A 202 22.86 -8.31 -7.54
CA GLU A 202 22.12 -9.17 -8.45
C GLU A 202 20.67 -8.69 -8.56
N GLN A 203 20.01 -8.36 -7.44
CA GLN A 203 18.65 -7.80 -7.44
C GLN A 203 18.56 -6.53 -8.28
N ALA A 204 19.51 -5.59 -8.14
CA ALA A 204 19.52 -4.35 -8.92
C ALA A 204 19.68 -4.61 -10.43
N ARG A 205 20.56 -5.54 -10.82
CA ARG A 205 20.76 -5.93 -12.23
C ARG A 205 19.54 -6.60 -12.81
N ALA A 206 18.90 -7.51 -12.07
CA ALA A 206 17.65 -8.17 -12.48
C ALA A 206 16.50 -7.15 -12.62
N ALA A 207 16.36 -6.25 -11.64
CA ALA A 207 15.36 -5.18 -11.67
C ALA A 207 15.45 -4.34 -12.94
N ALA A 208 16.67 -3.92 -13.31
CA ALA A 208 16.89 -3.12 -14.53
C ALA A 208 16.44 -3.82 -15.82
N VAL A 209 16.52 -5.16 -15.88
CA VAL A 209 16.03 -5.94 -17.03
C VAL A 209 14.52 -6.14 -16.95
N PHE A 210 13.97 -6.48 -15.79
CA PHE A 210 12.52 -6.59 -15.60
C PHE A 210 11.77 -5.31 -15.93
N LEU A 211 12.31 -4.14 -15.58
CA LEU A 211 11.73 -2.86 -15.97
C LEU A 211 11.66 -2.65 -17.48
N LYS A 212 12.69 -3.10 -18.22
CA LYS A 212 12.67 -3.05 -19.69
C LYS A 212 11.64 -4.00 -20.28
N ILE A 213 11.44 -5.19 -19.68
CA ILE A 213 10.40 -6.13 -20.08
C ILE A 213 9.01 -5.55 -19.78
N ALA A 214 8.84 -4.97 -18.62
CA ALA A 214 7.57 -4.34 -18.21
C ALA A 214 7.14 -3.21 -19.17
N ALA A 215 8.11 -2.53 -19.80
CA ALA A 215 7.88 -1.46 -20.78
C ALA A 215 7.53 -1.94 -22.20
N LEU A 216 7.57 -3.25 -22.50
CA LEU A 216 7.07 -3.82 -23.75
C LEU A 216 5.54 -3.82 -23.76
N ASP A 217 4.93 -3.99 -24.95
CA ASP A 217 3.47 -4.06 -25.07
C ASP A 217 2.90 -5.10 -24.08
N PRO A 218 1.99 -4.67 -23.19
CA PRO A 218 1.37 -5.54 -22.18
C PRO A 218 0.67 -6.77 -22.78
N ARG A 219 0.23 -6.70 -24.03
CA ARG A 219 -0.49 -7.76 -24.73
C ARG A 219 0.43 -8.71 -25.52
N SER A 220 1.73 -8.35 -25.65
CA SER A 220 2.63 -9.14 -26.47
C SER A 220 2.95 -10.50 -25.83
N HIS A 221 2.96 -11.53 -26.65
CA HIS A 221 3.38 -12.87 -26.23
C HIS A 221 4.87 -12.88 -25.86
N GLU A 222 5.67 -12.10 -26.55
CA GLU A 222 7.11 -11.95 -26.36
C GLU A 222 7.41 -11.41 -24.97
N ARG A 223 6.68 -10.39 -24.50
CA ARG A 223 6.82 -9.84 -23.14
C ARG A 223 6.67 -10.91 -22.09
N ARG A 224 5.64 -11.76 -22.22
CA ARG A 224 5.39 -12.85 -21.28
C ARG A 224 6.49 -13.90 -21.35
N ALA A 225 6.86 -14.35 -22.54
CA ALA A 225 7.89 -15.36 -22.74
C ALA A 225 9.26 -14.92 -22.20
N ILE A 226 9.65 -13.65 -22.41
CA ILE A 226 10.91 -13.11 -21.90
C ILE A 226 10.87 -13.02 -20.37
N LYS A 227 9.74 -12.56 -19.78
CA LYS A 227 9.55 -12.52 -18.33
C LYS A 227 9.70 -13.92 -17.73
N ASP A 228 9.00 -14.90 -18.26
CA ASP A 228 8.98 -16.26 -17.74
C ASP A 228 10.37 -16.92 -17.83
N ALA A 229 11.08 -16.71 -18.94
CA ALA A 229 12.45 -17.20 -19.10
C ALA A 229 13.42 -16.57 -18.10
N LEU A 230 13.37 -15.26 -17.92
CA LEU A 230 14.22 -14.58 -16.94
C LEU A 230 13.87 -14.99 -15.50
N THR A 231 12.58 -15.10 -15.18
CA THR A 231 12.11 -15.55 -13.86
C THR A 231 12.65 -16.95 -13.55
N THR A 232 12.55 -17.89 -14.50
CA THR A 232 13.07 -19.25 -14.34
C THR A 232 14.58 -19.22 -14.08
N ALA A 233 15.34 -18.46 -14.87
CA ALA A 233 16.78 -18.34 -14.68
C ALA A 233 17.15 -17.71 -13.33
N MET A 234 16.41 -16.72 -12.86
CA MET A 234 16.62 -16.13 -11.53
C MET A 234 16.32 -17.11 -10.40
N LEU A 235 15.29 -17.97 -10.56
CA LEU A 235 15.00 -19.06 -9.63
C LEU A 235 16.18 -20.03 -9.52
N ASP A 236 16.73 -20.45 -10.66
CA ASP A 236 17.89 -21.37 -10.69
C ASP A 236 19.10 -20.76 -9.99
N VAL A 237 19.40 -19.48 -10.25
CA VAL A 237 20.50 -18.78 -9.60
C VAL A 237 20.30 -18.66 -8.09
N ALA A 238 19.06 -18.44 -7.64
CA ALA A 238 18.74 -18.24 -6.24
C ALA A 238 18.74 -19.54 -5.41
N VAL A 239 18.47 -20.69 -6.04
CA VAL A 239 18.21 -21.97 -5.35
C VAL A 239 19.38 -22.93 -5.48
N GLU A 240 20.04 -22.99 -6.64
CA GLU A 240 21.12 -23.96 -6.85
C GLU A 240 22.42 -23.61 -6.14
N ARG A 241 23.05 -24.64 -5.57
CA ARG A 241 24.38 -24.52 -4.97
C ARG A 241 25.43 -24.56 -6.07
N ARG A 242 25.95 -23.38 -6.41
CA ARG A 242 27.03 -23.18 -7.39
C ARG A 242 28.20 -22.44 -6.75
N SER A 243 29.38 -22.56 -7.34
CA SER A 243 30.48 -21.67 -7.00
C SER A 243 30.13 -20.21 -7.36
N MET A 244 30.75 -19.25 -6.72
CA MET A 244 30.50 -17.83 -7.02
C MET A 244 30.73 -17.48 -8.49
N GLN A 245 31.73 -18.09 -9.11
CA GLN A 245 32.07 -17.83 -10.50
C GLN A 245 31.02 -18.43 -11.48
N GLU A 246 30.57 -19.66 -11.23
CA GLU A 246 29.50 -20.30 -12.00
C GLU A 246 28.17 -19.56 -11.84
N ARG A 247 27.86 -19.14 -10.61
CA ARG A 247 26.66 -18.35 -10.32
C ARG A 247 26.64 -17.04 -11.10
N GLU A 248 27.74 -16.26 -11.07
CA GLU A 248 27.86 -15.01 -11.82
C GLU A 248 27.79 -15.25 -13.35
N SER A 249 28.37 -16.31 -13.85
CA SER A 249 28.31 -16.65 -15.27
C SER A 249 26.89 -16.95 -15.72
N VAL A 250 26.15 -17.80 -14.98
CA VAL A 250 24.75 -18.14 -15.30
C VAL A 250 23.86 -16.91 -15.17
N PHE A 251 24.05 -16.12 -14.12
CA PHE A 251 23.30 -14.90 -13.91
C PHE A 251 23.50 -13.88 -15.05
N ALA A 252 24.77 -13.64 -15.41
CA ALA A 252 25.09 -12.71 -16.50
C ALA A 252 24.54 -13.17 -17.84
N ALA A 253 24.64 -14.47 -18.15
CA ALA A 253 24.08 -15.05 -19.37
C ALA A 253 22.55 -14.90 -19.42
N ALA A 254 21.86 -15.14 -18.32
CA ALA A 254 20.41 -14.99 -18.25
C ALA A 254 19.97 -13.53 -18.51
N LEU A 255 20.66 -12.56 -17.95
CA LEU A 255 20.38 -11.14 -18.20
C LEU A 255 20.67 -10.75 -19.66
N GLN A 256 21.77 -11.25 -20.24
CA GLN A 256 22.12 -10.96 -21.63
C GLN A 256 21.06 -11.54 -22.59
N ASN A 257 20.68 -12.79 -22.40
CA ASN A 257 19.64 -13.45 -23.22
C ASN A 257 18.30 -12.66 -23.15
N ALA A 258 17.91 -12.19 -22.00
CA ALA A 258 16.70 -11.37 -21.84
C ALA A 258 16.85 -10.03 -22.56
N GLN A 259 17.99 -9.36 -22.47
CA GLN A 259 18.25 -8.09 -23.16
C GLN A 259 18.22 -8.25 -24.69
N ASP A 260 18.80 -9.32 -25.22
CA ASP A 260 18.80 -9.61 -26.66
C ASP A 260 17.36 -9.88 -27.15
N ALA A 261 16.59 -10.65 -26.40
CA ALA A 261 15.18 -10.92 -26.69
C ALA A 261 14.32 -9.62 -26.63
N ILE A 262 14.56 -8.73 -25.67
CA ILE A 262 13.91 -7.39 -25.61
C ILE A 262 14.23 -6.59 -26.88
N GLY A 263 15.49 -6.61 -27.34
CA GLY A 263 15.89 -5.92 -28.56
C GLY A 263 15.15 -6.43 -29.80
N GLN A 264 15.00 -7.75 -29.90
CA GLN A 264 14.23 -8.38 -30.99
C GLN A 264 12.74 -8.01 -30.92
N ALA A 265 12.12 -8.09 -29.76
CA ALA A 265 10.71 -7.74 -29.54
C ALA A 265 10.43 -6.28 -29.94
N LYS A 266 11.24 -5.33 -29.50
CA LYS A 266 11.10 -3.91 -29.89
C LYS A 266 11.24 -3.69 -31.40
N THR A 267 12.11 -4.44 -32.06
CA THR A 267 12.28 -4.34 -33.51
C THR A 267 11.02 -4.82 -34.24
N GLN A 268 10.36 -5.86 -33.72
CA GLN A 268 9.10 -6.37 -34.27
C GLN A 268 7.94 -5.40 -34.03
N GLU A 269 7.81 -4.85 -32.82
CA GLU A 269 6.81 -3.84 -32.49
C GLU A 269 6.93 -2.60 -33.40
N ASN A 270 8.16 -2.11 -33.64
CA ASN A 270 8.40 -0.99 -34.53
C ASN A 270 8.05 -1.28 -35.98
N LYS A 271 8.31 -2.49 -36.46
CA LYS A 271 7.93 -2.91 -37.81
C LYS A 271 6.41 -3.00 -37.98
N ALA A 272 5.71 -3.57 -36.99
CA ALA A 272 4.24 -3.66 -36.99
C ALA A 272 3.61 -2.26 -37.01
N ALA A 273 4.11 -1.35 -36.18
CA ALA A 273 3.64 0.04 -36.13
C ALA A 273 3.91 0.85 -37.42
N ALA A 274 4.96 0.51 -38.17
CA ALA A 274 5.25 1.11 -39.47
C ALA A 274 4.27 0.62 -40.55
N VAL A 275 3.96 -0.67 -40.59
CA VAL A 275 2.99 -1.24 -41.52
C VAL A 275 1.58 -0.69 -41.35
N ASP A 276 1.13 -0.52 -40.07
CA ASP A 276 -0.17 0.08 -39.76
C ASP A 276 -0.29 1.55 -40.23
N LYS A 277 0.80 2.30 -40.25
CA LYS A 277 0.81 3.66 -40.76
C LYS A 277 0.70 3.73 -42.27
N ASP A 278 1.29 2.78 -42.99
CA ASP A 278 1.23 2.73 -44.46
C ASP A 278 -0.14 2.25 -44.98
N HIS A 279 -0.97 1.61 -44.16
CA HIS A 279 -2.32 1.16 -44.53
C HIS A 279 -3.42 2.19 -44.23
N ASN A 280 -3.11 3.28 -43.52
CA ASN A 280 -4.05 4.36 -43.18
C ASN A 280 -3.90 5.61 -44.07
N PHE A 281 -3.29 5.48 -45.23
CA PHE A 281 -3.27 6.43 -46.35
C PHE A 281 -3.94 5.79 -47.60
#